data_8ecabaf61b862f9b64d3c53564ab3396
#
_entry.id   8ecabaf61b862f9b64d3c53564ab3396
#
_cell.length_a   1.000
_cell.length_b   1.000
_cell.length_c   1.000
_cell.angle_alpha   90.00
_cell.angle_beta   90.00
_cell.angle_gamma   90.00
#
_symmetry.space_group_name_H-M   'P 1'
#
loop_
_entity.id
_entity.type
_entity.pdbx_description
1 polymer ?
#
loop_
_entity_poly.entity_id
_entity_poly.type
_entity_poly.pdbx_seq_one_letter_code
_entity_poly.pdbx_strand_id
1 'polypeptide(L)'
;MRAQSDDTEAFLRSMTKYAVDAVDQAEFATVTLVANGQIETPVIVGDLGGEADRLQQELGEGPCVRAAVDDVTIWIDDMTAETRWPRFTERAAALGLRSMACFCLYIDGDGFGALNLHSTRPYAFTEESRTIGELFAAHAATAFAAVKEKQQLHAALHTRDVIGQAKGMIMERYKLDATAAFALLARLSQDANIKLAEVAAQIVEAGPEA
;
A
#
# COMPACT_ATOMS: atom_id res chain seq x y z
N MET A 1 10.51 -2.47 -12.14
CA MET A 1 9.82 -1.96 -10.94
C MET A 1 8.62 -1.09 -11.24
N ARG A 2 8.65 -0.06 -12.10
CA ARG A 2 7.47 0.78 -12.42
C ARG A 2 6.28 0.00 -12.99
N ALA A 3 6.46 -0.85 -14.00
CA ALA A 3 5.36 -1.58 -14.66
C ALA A 3 4.55 -2.52 -13.74
N GLN A 4 5.14 -3.03 -12.66
CA GLN A 4 4.46 -3.92 -11.70
C GLN A 4 3.69 -3.15 -10.61
N SER A 5 4.13 -1.94 -10.27
CA SER A 5 3.38 -1.00 -9.44
C SER A 5 2.11 -0.56 -10.15
N ASP A 6 2.21 -0.32 -11.47
CA ASP A 6 1.10 0.13 -12.31
C ASP A 6 -0.02 -0.92 -12.41
N ASP A 7 0.32 -2.22 -12.40
CA ASP A 7 -0.66 -3.32 -12.49
C ASP A 7 -1.48 -3.45 -11.19
N THR A 8 -0.81 -3.28 -10.03
CA THR A 8 -1.48 -3.31 -8.72
C THR A 8 -2.38 -2.09 -8.52
N GLU A 9 -1.89 -0.91 -8.86
CA GLU A 9 -2.67 0.32 -8.76
C GLU A 9 -3.88 0.29 -9.71
N ALA A 10 -3.71 -0.19 -10.94
CA ALA A 10 -4.80 -0.35 -11.90
C ALA A 10 -5.88 -1.32 -11.38
N PHE A 11 -5.47 -2.43 -10.76
CA PHE A 11 -6.38 -3.38 -10.13
C PHE A 11 -7.15 -2.73 -8.97
N LEU A 12 -6.45 -2.11 -8.01
CA LEU A 12 -7.07 -1.43 -6.88
C LEU A 12 -8.02 -0.32 -7.35
N ARG A 13 -7.64 0.44 -8.37
CA ARG A 13 -8.49 1.48 -8.97
C ARG A 13 -9.77 0.91 -9.54
N SER A 14 -9.70 -0.21 -10.25
CA SER A 14 -10.87 -0.88 -10.81
C SER A 14 -11.80 -1.38 -9.70
N MET A 15 -11.25 -2.03 -8.68
CA MET A 15 -12.02 -2.52 -7.53
C MET A 15 -12.67 -1.38 -6.75
N THR A 16 -11.95 -0.29 -6.53
CA THR A 16 -12.48 0.91 -5.83
C THR A 16 -13.62 1.55 -6.62
N LYS A 17 -13.49 1.62 -7.94
CA LYS A 17 -14.57 2.11 -8.81
C LYS A 17 -15.81 1.22 -8.76
N TYR A 18 -15.63 -0.11 -8.82
CA TYR A 18 -16.74 -1.05 -8.68
C TYR A 18 -17.41 -0.96 -7.30
N ALA A 19 -16.66 -0.68 -6.23
CA ALA A 19 -17.25 -0.48 -4.91
C ALA A 19 -18.16 0.75 -4.88
N VAL A 20 -17.75 1.87 -5.51
CA VAL A 20 -18.61 3.05 -5.65
C VAL A 20 -19.87 2.74 -6.47
N ASP A 21 -19.73 2.01 -7.57
CA ASP A 21 -20.86 1.69 -8.45
C ASP A 21 -21.85 0.69 -7.78
N ALA A 22 -21.37 -0.15 -6.87
CA ALA A 22 -22.16 -1.22 -6.24
C ALA A 22 -22.77 -0.83 -4.89
N VAL A 23 -22.14 0.10 -4.16
CA VAL A 23 -22.63 0.55 -2.85
C VAL A 23 -23.52 1.77 -3.06
N ASP A 24 -24.81 1.61 -2.79
CA ASP A 24 -25.75 2.73 -2.91
C ASP A 24 -25.32 3.93 -2.07
N GLN A 25 -25.47 5.13 -2.63
CA GLN A 25 -25.09 6.43 -2.07
C GLN A 25 -23.56 6.65 -1.85
N ALA A 26 -22.69 5.71 -2.21
CA ALA A 26 -21.26 6.00 -2.31
C ALA A 26 -20.98 6.93 -3.51
N GLU A 27 -20.39 8.08 -3.26
CA GLU A 27 -20.10 9.08 -4.30
C GLU A 27 -18.59 9.13 -4.60
N PHE A 28 -17.78 8.87 -3.60
CA PHE A 28 -16.32 8.88 -3.69
C PHE A 28 -15.74 7.69 -2.94
N ALA A 29 -14.56 7.26 -3.36
CA ALA A 29 -13.83 6.23 -2.64
C ALA A 29 -12.32 6.41 -2.74
N THR A 30 -11.62 5.94 -1.72
CA THR A 30 -10.15 5.88 -1.70
C THR A 30 -9.67 4.54 -1.17
N VAL A 31 -8.46 4.17 -1.56
CA VAL A 31 -7.69 3.12 -0.88
C VAL A 31 -6.52 3.78 -0.18
N THR A 32 -6.46 3.63 1.12
CA THR A 32 -5.36 4.09 1.97
C THR A 32 -4.50 2.91 2.37
N LEU A 33 -3.19 3.05 2.29
CA LEU A 33 -2.19 2.09 2.76
C LEU A 33 -1.41 2.72 3.90
N VAL A 34 -1.17 1.96 4.96
CA VAL A 34 -0.36 2.39 6.11
C VAL A 34 0.84 1.43 6.22
N ALA A 35 2.03 1.96 6.05
CA ALA A 35 3.27 1.21 6.19
C ALA A 35 4.34 2.07 6.89
N ASN A 36 5.03 1.51 7.88
CA ASN A 36 6.08 2.21 8.63
C ASN A 36 5.64 3.56 9.24
N GLY A 37 4.36 3.67 9.62
CA GLY A 37 3.77 4.90 10.16
C GLY A 37 3.51 6.00 9.13
N GLN A 38 3.70 5.71 7.85
CA GLN A 38 3.34 6.60 6.75
C GLN A 38 2.02 6.14 6.10
N ILE A 39 1.23 7.11 5.70
CA ILE A 39 -0.05 6.90 5.02
C ILE A 39 0.13 7.29 3.56
N GLU A 40 -0.26 6.40 2.66
CA GLU A 40 -0.31 6.65 1.23
C GLU A 40 -1.72 6.39 0.73
N THR A 41 -2.19 7.19 -0.22
CA THR A 41 -3.48 7.01 -0.90
C THR A 41 -3.25 6.72 -2.38
N PRO A 42 -2.87 5.49 -2.75
CA PRO A 42 -2.55 5.14 -4.12
C PRO A 42 -3.74 5.21 -5.07
N VAL A 43 -4.96 5.10 -4.55
CA VAL A 43 -6.17 5.14 -5.37
C VAL A 43 -7.15 6.16 -4.82
N ILE A 44 -7.60 7.04 -5.71
CA ILE A 44 -8.63 8.05 -5.46
C ILE A 44 -9.67 7.94 -6.58
N VAL A 45 -10.94 7.82 -6.20
CA VAL A 45 -12.10 7.89 -7.08
C VAL A 45 -12.96 9.06 -6.60
N GLY A 46 -12.94 10.15 -7.36
CA GLY A 46 -13.56 11.43 -7.02
C GLY A 46 -12.73 12.28 -6.04
N ASP A 47 -12.83 13.60 -6.17
CA ASP A 47 -11.89 14.55 -5.55
C ASP A 47 -12.00 14.65 -4.03
N LEU A 48 -13.22 14.62 -3.49
CA LEU A 48 -13.50 14.82 -2.05
C LEU A 48 -12.90 13.71 -1.16
N GLY A 49 -12.82 12.48 -1.64
CA GLY A 49 -12.21 11.37 -0.90
C GLY A 49 -10.71 11.61 -0.64
N GLY A 50 -9.98 12.06 -1.66
CA GLY A 50 -8.57 12.38 -1.54
C GLY A 50 -8.30 13.54 -0.57
N GLU A 51 -9.17 14.56 -0.56
CA GLU A 51 -9.08 15.67 0.40
C GLU A 51 -9.32 15.18 1.84
N ALA A 52 -10.27 14.27 2.06
CA ALA A 52 -10.50 13.68 3.37
C ALA A 52 -9.30 12.88 3.88
N ASP A 53 -8.67 12.09 3.04
CA ASP A 53 -7.46 11.34 3.40
C ASP A 53 -6.30 12.27 3.72
N ARG A 54 -6.10 13.32 2.93
CA ARG A 54 -5.09 14.35 3.20
C ARG A 54 -5.30 15.03 4.55
N LEU A 55 -6.56 15.35 4.89
CA LEU A 55 -6.90 15.91 6.21
C LEU A 55 -6.51 14.96 7.35
N GLN A 56 -6.76 13.67 7.22
CA GLN A 56 -6.40 12.68 8.24
C GLN A 56 -4.88 12.60 8.42
N GLN A 57 -4.11 12.65 7.34
CA GLN A 57 -2.65 12.70 7.40
C GLN A 57 -2.14 13.96 8.11
N GLU A 58 -2.64 15.14 7.72
CA GLU A 58 -2.22 16.42 8.31
C GLU A 58 -2.54 16.52 9.81
N LEU A 59 -3.68 15.99 10.21
CA LEU A 59 -4.17 16.08 11.58
C LEU A 59 -3.64 14.96 12.48
N GLY A 60 -3.20 13.85 11.89
CA GLY A 60 -2.83 12.65 12.63
C GLY A 60 -4.01 11.98 13.35
N GLU A 61 -5.23 12.28 12.91
CA GLU A 61 -6.46 11.70 13.46
C GLU A 61 -7.47 11.42 12.35
N GLY A 62 -8.28 10.39 12.52
CA GLY A 62 -9.36 10.06 11.59
C GLY A 62 -9.68 8.58 11.52
N PRO A 63 -10.80 8.23 10.88
CA PRO A 63 -11.29 6.86 10.82
C PRO A 63 -10.41 5.92 10.01
N CYS A 64 -9.77 6.37 8.91
CA CYS A 64 -8.94 5.50 8.06
C CYS A 64 -7.72 4.97 8.81
N VAL A 65 -7.04 5.86 9.55
CA VAL A 65 -5.89 5.49 10.37
C VAL A 65 -6.30 4.49 11.43
N ARG A 66 -7.44 4.74 12.08
CA ARG A 66 -7.94 3.88 13.14
C ARG A 66 -8.42 2.52 12.62
N ALA A 67 -9.14 2.51 11.49
CA ALA A 67 -9.59 1.29 10.84
C ALA A 67 -8.41 0.39 10.47
N ALA A 68 -7.35 0.98 9.91
CA ALA A 68 -6.14 0.26 9.52
C ALA A 68 -5.36 -0.29 10.71
N VAL A 69 -5.29 0.44 11.83
CA VAL A 69 -4.50 0.04 13.01
C VAL A 69 -5.23 -0.98 13.87
N ASP A 70 -6.55 -0.83 14.06
CA ASP A 70 -7.33 -1.67 14.97
C ASP A 70 -7.99 -2.87 14.28
N ASP A 71 -7.80 -3.05 12.96
CA ASP A 71 -8.44 -4.12 12.16
C ASP A 71 -9.97 -4.11 12.31
N VAL A 72 -10.57 -2.92 12.23
CA VAL A 72 -12.03 -2.74 12.40
C VAL A 72 -12.63 -1.91 11.29
N THR A 73 -13.86 -2.24 10.93
CA THR A 73 -14.68 -1.38 10.08
C THR A 73 -15.24 -0.21 10.88
N ILE A 74 -15.08 1.00 10.38
CA ILE A 74 -15.52 2.23 11.06
C ILE A 74 -16.57 2.94 10.22
N TRP A 75 -17.65 3.34 10.88
CA TRP A 75 -18.77 4.06 10.31
C TRP A 75 -18.89 5.46 10.91
N ILE A 76 -19.15 6.44 10.06
CA ILE A 76 -19.57 7.79 10.41
C ILE A 76 -20.88 8.05 9.67
N ASP A 77 -21.98 7.98 10.40
CA ASP A 77 -23.32 8.17 9.82
C ASP A 77 -23.62 9.65 9.54
N ASP A 78 -23.17 10.56 10.41
CA ASP A 78 -23.20 12.00 10.18
C ASP A 78 -21.93 12.66 10.72
N MET A 79 -21.14 13.22 9.81
CA MET A 79 -19.88 13.89 10.09
C MET A 79 -20.03 15.04 11.09
N THR A 80 -21.19 15.71 11.11
CA THR A 80 -21.47 16.82 12.03
C THR A 80 -21.82 16.38 13.45
N ALA A 81 -22.22 15.12 13.64
CA ALA A 81 -22.55 14.53 14.93
C ALA A 81 -21.42 13.66 15.50
N GLU A 82 -20.40 13.39 14.71
CA GLU A 82 -19.29 12.54 15.11
C GLU A 82 -18.33 13.27 16.06
N THR A 83 -17.97 12.63 17.15
CA THR A 83 -17.15 13.23 18.22
C THR A 83 -15.80 12.57 18.44
N ARG A 84 -15.56 11.38 17.85
CA ARG A 84 -14.31 10.62 18.03
C ARG A 84 -13.09 11.34 17.46
N TRP A 85 -13.26 12.14 16.40
CA TRP A 85 -12.18 12.87 15.71
C TRP A 85 -12.61 14.32 15.43
N PRO A 86 -12.72 15.18 16.45
CA PRO A 86 -13.37 16.49 16.32
C PRO A 86 -12.70 17.43 15.32
N ARG A 87 -11.36 17.39 15.22
CA ARG A 87 -10.62 18.24 14.26
C ARG A 87 -10.80 17.79 12.83
N PHE A 88 -10.83 16.46 12.61
CA PHE A 88 -11.08 15.89 11.30
C PHE A 88 -12.52 16.13 10.85
N THR A 89 -13.49 15.80 11.70
CA THR A 89 -14.90 15.85 11.33
C THR A 89 -15.40 17.27 11.07
N GLU A 90 -14.92 18.26 11.81
CA GLU A 90 -15.20 19.68 11.55
C GLU A 90 -14.72 20.09 10.15
N ARG A 91 -13.48 19.77 9.80
CA ARG A 91 -12.90 20.14 8.50
C ARG A 91 -13.51 19.33 7.35
N ALA A 92 -13.74 18.03 7.55
CA ALA A 92 -14.39 17.17 6.54
C ALA A 92 -15.83 17.60 6.25
N ALA A 93 -16.59 17.97 7.29
CA ALA A 93 -17.93 18.54 7.12
C ALA A 93 -17.91 19.87 6.37
N ALA A 94 -16.91 20.72 6.62
CA ALA A 94 -16.73 22.00 5.90
C ALA A 94 -16.42 21.78 4.40
N LEU A 95 -15.79 20.66 4.03
CA LEU A 95 -15.60 20.25 2.63
C LEU A 95 -16.86 19.69 1.98
N GLY A 96 -17.93 19.44 2.76
CA GLY A 96 -19.19 18.89 2.27
C GLY A 96 -19.35 17.39 2.49
N LEU A 97 -18.39 16.70 3.12
CA LEU A 97 -18.54 15.30 3.50
C LEU A 97 -19.51 15.16 4.66
N ARG A 98 -20.44 14.19 4.54
CA ARG A 98 -21.48 14.01 5.54
C ARG A 98 -21.50 12.60 6.14
N SER A 99 -21.13 11.57 5.39
CA SER A 99 -20.99 10.22 5.92
C SER A 99 -19.77 9.50 5.31
N MET A 100 -19.26 8.50 6.02
CA MET A 100 -18.07 7.76 5.64
C MET A 100 -18.12 6.33 6.17
N ALA A 101 -17.64 5.39 5.37
CA ALA A 101 -17.44 3.99 5.74
C ALA A 101 -16.00 3.59 5.42
N CYS A 102 -15.26 3.15 6.43
CA CYS A 102 -13.87 2.70 6.32
C CYS A 102 -13.82 1.21 6.60
N PHE A 103 -13.49 0.42 5.59
CA PHE A 103 -13.34 -1.03 5.68
C PHE A 103 -11.87 -1.37 5.79
N CYS A 104 -11.49 -2.14 6.80
CA CYS A 104 -10.12 -2.61 6.91
C CYS A 104 -9.77 -3.51 5.71
N LEU A 105 -8.63 -3.22 5.08
CA LEU A 105 -7.96 -4.09 4.13
C LEU A 105 -6.79 -4.72 4.86
N TYR A 106 -6.95 -5.98 5.31
CA TYR A 106 -5.82 -6.70 5.90
C TYR A 106 -4.76 -6.97 4.83
N ILE A 107 -3.56 -6.45 5.08
CA ILE A 107 -2.41 -6.62 4.20
C ILE A 107 -1.33 -7.28 5.04
N ASP A 108 -0.85 -8.43 4.61
CA ASP A 108 0.09 -9.28 5.34
C ASP A 108 1.35 -8.53 5.81
N GLY A 109 1.86 -8.87 6.98
CA GLY A 109 3.02 -8.24 7.62
C GLY A 109 2.68 -6.93 8.36
N ASP A 110 3.59 -5.96 8.36
CA ASP A 110 3.43 -4.67 9.05
C ASP A 110 2.65 -3.61 8.24
N GLY A 111 1.97 -4.01 7.17
CA GLY A 111 1.21 -3.12 6.30
C GLY A 111 -0.30 -3.33 6.46
N PHE A 112 -1.02 -2.26 6.76
CA PHE A 112 -2.47 -2.22 6.83
C PHE A 112 -3.01 -1.29 5.74
N GLY A 113 -4.27 -1.49 5.37
CA GLY A 113 -4.96 -0.62 4.43
C GLY A 113 -6.41 -0.43 4.80
N ALA A 114 -7.05 0.52 4.15
CA ALA A 114 -8.48 0.75 4.25
C ALA A 114 -9.08 1.08 2.88
N LEU A 115 -10.23 0.50 2.59
CA LEU A 115 -11.13 0.99 1.56
C LEU A 115 -12.09 1.97 2.22
N ASN A 116 -12.07 3.21 1.76
CA ASN A 116 -12.90 4.27 2.30
C ASN A 116 -13.95 4.65 1.28
N LEU A 117 -15.22 4.62 1.68
CA LEU A 117 -16.34 5.13 0.93
C LEU A 117 -16.83 6.42 1.57
N HIS A 118 -17.20 7.39 0.75
CA HIS A 118 -17.62 8.71 1.19
C HIS A 118 -18.90 9.15 0.49
N SER A 119 -19.73 9.93 1.21
CA SER A 119 -20.93 10.56 0.67
C SER A 119 -21.12 11.98 1.19
N THR A 120 -21.70 12.84 0.36
CA THR A 120 -22.17 14.18 0.73
C THR A 120 -23.50 14.16 1.48
N ARG A 121 -24.10 12.98 1.67
CA ARG A 121 -25.35 12.78 2.39
C ARG A 121 -25.10 12.17 3.77
N PRO A 122 -25.72 12.64 4.82
CA PRO A 122 -25.71 11.95 6.10
C PRO A 122 -26.52 10.65 6.00
N TYR A 123 -26.14 9.65 6.82
CA TYR A 123 -26.81 8.34 6.87
C TYR A 123 -26.89 7.63 5.51
N ALA A 124 -25.87 7.86 4.65
CA ALA A 124 -25.85 7.30 3.31
C ALA A 124 -25.67 5.76 3.30
N PHE A 125 -24.93 5.22 4.25
CA PHE A 125 -24.54 3.81 4.26
C PHE A 125 -25.48 2.99 5.13
N THR A 126 -26.33 2.17 4.49
CA THR A 126 -27.26 1.22 5.12
C THR A 126 -26.54 -0.07 5.51
N GLU A 127 -27.20 -0.98 6.23
CA GLU A 127 -26.69 -2.32 6.54
C GLU A 127 -26.35 -3.12 5.25
N GLU A 128 -27.12 -2.92 4.18
CA GLU A 128 -26.83 -3.54 2.88
C GLU A 128 -25.55 -2.95 2.28
N SER A 129 -25.40 -1.62 2.28
CA SER A 129 -24.19 -0.92 1.86
C SER A 129 -22.96 -1.42 2.64
N ARG A 130 -23.13 -1.65 3.94
CA ARG A 130 -22.08 -2.21 4.82
C ARG A 130 -21.67 -3.60 4.38
N THR A 131 -22.64 -4.50 4.21
CA THR A 131 -22.38 -5.87 3.77
C THR A 131 -21.65 -5.92 2.43
N ILE A 132 -22.10 -5.12 1.47
CA ILE A 132 -21.45 -5.03 0.14
C ILE A 132 -20.04 -4.48 0.26
N GLY A 133 -19.82 -3.40 1.02
CA GLY A 133 -18.52 -2.79 1.24
C GLY A 133 -17.52 -3.74 1.91
N GLU A 134 -17.93 -4.49 2.94
CA GLU A 134 -17.11 -5.53 3.58
C GLU A 134 -16.74 -6.65 2.60
N LEU A 135 -17.66 -7.06 1.74
CA LEU A 135 -17.37 -8.05 0.71
C LEU A 135 -16.32 -7.54 -0.28
N PHE A 136 -16.43 -6.30 -0.74
CA PHE A 136 -15.43 -5.68 -1.61
C PHE A 136 -14.08 -5.55 -0.91
N ALA A 137 -14.05 -5.14 0.35
CA ALA A 137 -12.82 -5.02 1.14
C ALA A 137 -12.11 -6.38 1.28
N ALA A 138 -12.85 -7.44 1.60
CA ALA A 138 -12.29 -8.80 1.69
C ALA A 138 -11.70 -9.28 0.36
N HIS A 139 -12.36 -9.04 -0.76
CA HIS A 139 -11.86 -9.39 -2.08
C HIS A 139 -10.63 -8.55 -2.47
N ALA A 140 -10.66 -7.25 -2.21
CA ALA A 140 -9.54 -6.36 -2.48
C ALA A 140 -8.30 -6.75 -1.66
N ALA A 141 -8.49 -7.08 -0.37
CA ALA A 141 -7.41 -7.56 0.50
C ALA A 141 -6.75 -8.84 -0.04
N THR A 142 -7.57 -9.83 -0.42
CA THR A 142 -7.08 -11.10 -0.97
C THR A 142 -6.28 -10.90 -2.26
N ALA A 143 -6.80 -10.09 -3.16
CA ALA A 143 -6.14 -9.83 -4.43
C ALA A 143 -4.86 -8.99 -4.25
N PHE A 144 -4.87 -8.02 -3.34
CA PHE A 144 -3.70 -7.22 -3.00
C PHE A 144 -2.59 -8.11 -2.41
N ALA A 145 -2.93 -9.02 -1.48
CA ALA A 145 -2.00 -9.97 -0.91
C ALA A 145 -1.33 -10.84 -1.99
N ALA A 146 -2.11 -11.39 -2.94
CA ALA A 146 -1.59 -12.18 -4.04
C ALA A 146 -0.65 -11.40 -4.96
N VAL A 147 -0.97 -10.14 -5.26
CA VAL A 147 -0.12 -9.27 -6.07
C VAL A 147 1.18 -8.94 -5.33
N LYS A 148 1.10 -8.63 -4.03
CA LYS A 148 2.27 -8.35 -3.19
C LYS A 148 3.21 -9.56 -3.10
N GLU A 149 2.66 -10.75 -2.87
CA GLU A 149 3.44 -12.00 -2.84
C GLU A 149 4.17 -12.24 -4.17
N LYS A 150 3.48 -12.08 -5.29
CA LYS A 150 4.10 -12.18 -6.62
C LYS A 150 5.23 -11.18 -6.82
N GLN A 151 5.04 -9.92 -6.38
CA GLN A 151 6.08 -8.89 -6.46
C GLN A 151 7.31 -9.24 -5.60
N GLN A 152 7.09 -9.71 -4.37
CA GLN A 152 8.18 -10.14 -3.47
C GLN A 152 8.96 -11.31 -4.08
N LEU A 153 8.28 -12.29 -4.66
CA LEU A 153 8.90 -13.42 -5.32
C LEU A 153 9.76 -12.97 -6.53
N HIS A 154 9.22 -12.10 -7.38
CA HIS A 154 9.96 -11.55 -8.52
C HIS A 154 11.18 -10.73 -8.07
N ALA A 155 11.06 -9.92 -7.02
CA ALA A 155 12.17 -9.16 -6.46
C ALA A 155 13.26 -10.08 -5.88
N ALA A 156 12.88 -11.17 -5.20
CA ALA A 156 13.81 -12.18 -4.69
C ALA A 156 14.53 -12.91 -5.81
N LEU A 157 13.84 -13.31 -6.88
CA LEU A 157 14.43 -13.93 -8.06
C LEU A 157 15.42 -12.97 -8.74
N HIS A 158 15.04 -11.73 -8.98
CA HIS A 158 15.91 -10.71 -9.55
C HIS A 158 17.17 -10.48 -8.70
N THR A 159 17.01 -10.38 -7.38
CA THR A 159 18.13 -10.24 -6.43
C THR A 159 19.07 -11.43 -6.52
N ARG A 160 18.53 -12.67 -6.57
CA ARG A 160 19.32 -13.89 -6.72
C ARG A 160 20.10 -13.92 -8.03
N ASP A 161 19.48 -13.50 -9.13
CA ASP A 161 20.12 -13.45 -10.44
C ASP A 161 21.28 -12.45 -10.48
N VAL A 162 21.09 -11.24 -9.96
CA VAL A 162 22.14 -10.21 -9.87
C VAL A 162 23.29 -10.66 -9.00
N ILE A 163 23.02 -11.27 -7.84
CA ILE A 163 24.06 -11.85 -6.98
C ILE A 163 24.80 -12.99 -7.71
N GLY A 164 24.07 -13.82 -8.46
CA GLY A 164 24.64 -14.89 -9.27
C GLY A 164 25.59 -14.38 -10.35
N GLN A 165 25.20 -13.34 -11.07
CA GLN A 165 26.02 -12.68 -12.08
C GLN A 165 27.27 -12.06 -11.47
N ALA A 166 27.14 -11.26 -10.41
CA ALA A 166 28.30 -10.66 -9.71
C ALA A 166 29.25 -11.73 -9.19
N LYS A 167 28.73 -12.81 -8.60
CA LYS A 167 29.51 -13.96 -8.14
C LYS A 167 30.29 -14.59 -9.33
N GLY A 168 29.64 -14.81 -10.46
CA GLY A 168 30.29 -15.35 -11.66
C GLY A 168 31.42 -14.47 -12.16
N MET A 169 31.22 -13.15 -12.18
CA MET A 169 32.27 -12.18 -12.57
C MET A 169 33.47 -12.21 -11.61
N ILE A 170 33.22 -12.29 -10.29
CA ILE A 170 34.27 -12.41 -9.27
C ILE A 170 35.04 -13.74 -9.43
N MET A 171 34.34 -14.85 -9.65
CA MET A 171 34.95 -16.15 -9.90
C MET A 171 35.89 -16.10 -11.09
N GLU A 172 35.47 -15.50 -12.20
CA GLU A 172 36.24 -15.39 -13.41
C GLU A 172 37.45 -14.48 -13.22
N ARG A 173 37.28 -13.29 -12.65
CA ARG A 173 38.29 -12.27 -12.47
C ARG A 173 39.42 -12.70 -11.51
N TYR A 174 39.03 -13.28 -10.37
CA TYR A 174 39.98 -13.64 -9.32
C TYR A 174 40.30 -15.13 -9.26
N LYS A 175 39.75 -15.93 -10.19
CA LYS A 175 39.95 -17.40 -10.27
C LYS A 175 39.58 -18.10 -8.96
N LEU A 176 38.52 -17.62 -8.33
CA LEU A 176 37.96 -18.14 -7.07
C LEU A 176 36.87 -19.18 -7.34
N ASP A 177 36.66 -20.08 -6.39
CA ASP A 177 35.48 -20.93 -6.40
C ASP A 177 34.22 -20.16 -5.97
N ALA A 178 33.05 -20.78 -6.13
CA ALA A 178 31.74 -20.15 -5.86
C ALA A 178 31.58 -19.71 -4.41
N THR A 179 32.18 -20.45 -3.47
CA THR A 179 32.11 -20.17 -2.03
C THR A 179 32.99 -18.96 -1.66
N ALA A 180 34.21 -18.95 -2.13
CA ALA A 180 35.16 -17.85 -1.91
C ALA A 180 34.67 -16.55 -2.58
N ALA A 181 34.11 -16.63 -3.80
CA ALA A 181 33.52 -15.48 -4.49
C ALA A 181 32.32 -14.89 -3.73
N PHE A 182 31.45 -15.71 -3.19
CA PHE A 182 30.33 -15.25 -2.37
C PHE A 182 30.79 -14.63 -1.04
N ALA A 183 31.82 -15.25 -0.40
CA ALA A 183 32.40 -14.72 0.84
C ALA A 183 33.02 -13.32 0.60
N LEU A 184 33.70 -13.12 -0.54
CA LEU A 184 34.25 -11.82 -0.92
C LEU A 184 33.13 -10.78 -1.12
N LEU A 185 32.07 -11.15 -1.84
CA LEU A 185 30.92 -10.26 -2.05
C LEU A 185 30.25 -9.87 -0.72
N ALA A 186 30.06 -10.84 0.19
CA ALA A 186 29.50 -10.60 1.51
C ALA A 186 30.37 -9.66 2.36
N ARG A 187 31.70 -9.84 2.29
CA ARG A 187 32.65 -8.97 2.98
C ARG A 187 32.60 -7.53 2.44
N LEU A 188 32.55 -7.34 1.12
CA LEU A 188 32.41 -6.01 0.50
C LEU A 188 31.13 -5.32 0.96
N SER A 189 30.01 -6.07 1.07
CA SER A 189 28.75 -5.58 1.58
C SER A 189 28.86 -5.12 3.04
N GLN A 190 29.52 -5.90 3.91
CA GLN A 190 29.74 -5.59 5.31
C GLN A 190 30.67 -4.38 5.50
N ASP A 191 31.80 -4.36 4.80
CA ASP A 191 32.82 -3.30 4.90
C ASP A 191 32.24 -1.94 4.43
N ALA A 192 31.40 -1.95 3.38
CA ALA A 192 30.75 -0.75 2.87
C ALA A 192 29.46 -0.38 3.61
N ASN A 193 28.92 -1.27 4.44
CA ASN A 193 27.57 -1.13 5.04
C ASN A 193 26.47 -0.91 4.00
N ILE A 194 26.54 -1.62 2.88
CA ILE A 194 25.60 -1.58 1.76
C ILE A 194 24.96 -2.97 1.61
N LYS A 195 23.70 -3.04 1.20
CA LYS A 195 23.03 -4.33 0.98
C LYS A 195 23.75 -5.16 -0.07
N LEU A 196 23.86 -6.48 0.17
CA LEU A 196 24.56 -7.43 -0.73
C LEU A 196 24.10 -7.32 -2.19
N ALA A 197 22.78 -7.16 -2.39
CA ALA A 197 22.19 -7.01 -3.72
C ALA A 197 22.63 -5.71 -4.43
N GLU A 198 22.82 -4.63 -3.68
CA GLU A 198 23.28 -3.34 -4.22
C GLU A 198 24.76 -3.40 -4.62
N VAL A 199 25.60 -4.04 -3.78
CA VAL A 199 27.02 -4.28 -4.13
C VAL A 199 27.12 -5.18 -5.36
N ALA A 200 26.29 -6.23 -5.43
CA ALA A 200 26.24 -7.11 -6.60
C ALA A 200 25.83 -6.35 -7.86
N ALA A 201 24.81 -5.47 -7.78
CA ALA A 201 24.38 -4.65 -8.90
C ALA A 201 25.49 -3.71 -9.40
N GLN A 202 26.23 -3.06 -8.49
CA GLN A 202 27.38 -2.21 -8.85
C GLN A 202 28.47 -2.98 -9.57
N ILE A 203 28.77 -4.21 -9.13
CA ILE A 203 29.77 -5.06 -9.81
C ILE A 203 29.32 -5.45 -11.22
N VAL A 204 28.03 -5.80 -11.38
CA VAL A 204 27.47 -6.15 -12.69
C VAL A 204 27.44 -4.94 -13.62
N GLU A 205 27.08 -3.76 -13.12
CA GLU A 205 27.03 -2.51 -13.88
C GLU A 205 28.43 -2.04 -14.31
N ALA A 206 29.42 -2.18 -13.43
CA ALA A 206 30.83 -1.86 -13.75
C ALA A 206 31.41 -2.73 -14.86
N GLY A 207 30.85 -3.91 -15.12
CA GLY A 207 31.25 -4.78 -16.19
C GLY A 207 32.55 -5.55 -15.90
N PRO A 208 33.00 -6.39 -16.87
CA PRO A 208 34.16 -7.28 -16.69
C PRO A 208 35.50 -6.57 -16.66
N GLU A 209 35.62 -5.33 -17.13
CA GLU A 209 36.87 -4.59 -17.28
C GLU A 209 37.15 -3.53 -16.20
N ALA A 210 36.27 -3.39 -15.21
CA ALA A 210 36.40 -2.40 -14.13
C ALA A 210 37.27 -2.89 -12.97
#